data_eb192a057d12b861abbc7e78bd5ecb10
#
_entry.id   eb192a057d12b861abbc7e78bd5ecb10
#
_cell.length_a   1.000
_cell.length_b   1.000
_cell.length_c   1.000
_cell.angle_alpha   90.00
_cell.angle_beta   90.00
_cell.angle_gamma   90.00
#
_symmetry.space_group_name_H-M   'P 1'
#
loop_
_entity.id
_entity.type
_entity.pdbx_description
1 polymer ?
#
loop_
_entity_poly.entity_id
_entity_poly.type
_entity_poly.pdbx_seq_one_letter_code
_entity_poly.pdbx_strand_id
1 'polypeptide(L)'
;IIVIACLFFFFFSFAQEGTSSPYSFYGIGDIRFKGTVESRSMGGVAVEQDSIHINLENPASFANLKLTSFAVGGTYKTTNLKASSQSAKATRTTLDYLAVGLPLGKFGLGFGLIPYSSVGYKIESISADNTQNSRRFNGDGGLNKAFLGVGYKIASNFSIGADVNYNFGKIETNSLEFIPNITAGTSEFNSADLSGVNFNVGMMYQTKINKKTMFFSSMNY
;
A
#
# COMPACT_ATOMS: atom_id res chain seq x y z
N ILE A 1 27.63 -8.19 -23.98
CA ILE A 1 28.32 -8.90 -22.87
C ILE A 1 28.01 -8.18 -21.55
N ILE A 2 28.11 -6.84 -21.46
CA ILE A 2 27.84 -6.06 -20.22
C ILE A 2 26.37 -6.20 -19.77
N VAL A 3 25.40 -6.18 -20.68
CA VAL A 3 23.96 -6.37 -20.36
C VAL A 3 23.66 -7.76 -19.82
N ILE A 4 24.38 -8.78 -20.30
CA ILE A 4 24.24 -10.17 -19.79
C ILE A 4 24.86 -10.29 -18.39
N ALA A 5 25.96 -9.59 -18.11
CA ALA A 5 26.57 -9.59 -16.77
C ALA A 5 25.67 -8.91 -15.72
N CYS A 6 24.90 -7.87 -16.08
CA CYS A 6 23.92 -7.23 -15.18
C CYS A 6 22.73 -8.12 -14.83
N LEU A 7 22.39 -9.09 -15.67
CA LEU A 7 21.30 -10.06 -15.40
C LEU A 7 21.67 -11.14 -14.37
N PHE A 8 22.95 -11.31 -14.06
CA PHE A 8 23.43 -12.28 -13.07
C PHE A 8 23.62 -11.72 -11.65
N PHE A 9 23.38 -10.44 -11.42
CA PHE A 9 23.24 -9.92 -10.06
C PHE A 9 21.86 -10.32 -9.50
N PHE A 10 21.72 -11.57 -9.13
CA PHE A 10 20.65 -12.00 -8.22
C PHE A 10 20.97 -11.36 -6.86
N PHE A 11 20.43 -10.17 -6.64
CA PHE A 11 20.31 -9.66 -5.29
C PHE A 11 19.40 -10.63 -4.54
N PHE A 12 19.89 -11.22 -3.48
CA PHE A 12 19.06 -11.89 -2.51
C PHE A 12 18.11 -10.83 -1.96
N SER A 13 16.93 -10.72 -2.55
CA SER A 13 15.87 -9.87 -2.03
C SER A 13 15.35 -10.56 -0.79
N PHE A 14 15.84 -10.17 0.35
CA PHE A 14 15.13 -10.44 1.60
C PHE A 14 13.79 -9.75 1.49
N ALA A 15 12.71 -10.50 1.57
CA ALA A 15 11.36 -9.93 1.64
C ALA A 15 11.33 -9.04 2.89
N GLN A 16 11.32 -7.72 2.67
CA GLN A 16 11.32 -6.76 3.77
C GLN A 16 9.90 -6.72 4.34
N GLU A 17 9.78 -6.96 5.64
CA GLU A 17 8.52 -6.75 6.34
C GLU A 17 8.04 -5.32 6.10
N GLY A 18 6.79 -5.16 5.67
CA GLY A 18 6.21 -3.88 5.29
C GLY A 18 5.88 -2.96 6.46
N THR A 19 5.74 -3.50 7.67
CA THR A 19 5.48 -2.76 8.91
C THR A 19 6.22 -3.39 10.08
N SER A 20 6.30 -2.69 11.20
CA SER A 20 6.79 -3.19 12.49
C SER A 20 5.79 -2.83 13.60
N SER A 21 4.54 -2.61 13.24
CA SER A 21 3.49 -2.21 14.16
C SER A 21 2.91 -3.44 14.87
N PRO A 22 2.85 -3.47 16.21
CA PRO A 22 2.14 -4.50 16.95
C PRO A 22 0.64 -4.56 16.60
N TYR A 23 0.08 -3.44 16.16
CA TYR A 23 -1.34 -3.35 15.76
C TYR A 23 -1.63 -4.08 14.45
N SER A 24 -0.62 -4.39 13.65
CA SER A 24 -0.77 -5.22 12.44
C SER A 24 -1.11 -6.69 12.74
N PHE A 25 -1.22 -7.07 14.01
CA PHE A 25 -1.75 -8.36 14.47
C PHE A 25 -3.19 -8.61 14.04
N TYR A 26 -4.00 -7.55 13.86
CA TYR A 26 -5.41 -7.68 13.59
C TYR A 26 -5.73 -7.66 12.09
N GLY A 27 -6.60 -8.59 11.65
CA GLY A 27 -7.17 -8.64 10.31
C GLY A 27 -6.11 -8.78 9.21
N ILE A 28 -6.13 -7.84 8.26
CA ILE A 28 -5.19 -7.81 7.13
C ILE A 28 -3.94 -6.95 7.40
N GLY A 29 -3.75 -6.52 8.65
CA GLY A 29 -2.63 -5.69 9.06
C GLY A 29 -2.85 -4.19 8.89
N ASP A 30 -1.76 -3.42 8.86
CA ASP A 30 -1.77 -1.98 8.66
C ASP A 30 -2.14 -1.64 7.21
N ILE A 31 -3.24 -0.92 7.02
CA ILE A 31 -3.67 -0.42 5.71
C ILE A 31 -2.77 0.76 5.30
N ARG A 32 -2.33 0.74 4.05
CA ARG A 32 -1.48 1.77 3.49
C ARG A 32 -2.30 2.88 2.82
N PHE A 33 -1.72 4.07 2.79
CA PHE A 33 -2.30 5.19 2.07
C PHE A 33 -2.33 4.89 0.56
N LYS A 34 -3.50 5.06 -0.06
CA LYS A 34 -3.75 4.68 -1.46
C LYS A 34 -3.12 5.65 -2.48
N GLY A 35 -2.94 6.93 -2.12
CA GLY A 35 -2.52 7.98 -3.04
C GLY A 35 -1.01 8.06 -3.27
N THR A 36 -0.61 8.98 -4.12
CA THR A 36 0.79 9.29 -4.41
C THR A 36 1.45 10.08 -3.28
N VAL A 37 2.76 10.26 -3.36
CA VAL A 37 3.52 11.08 -2.39
C VAL A 37 3.05 12.52 -2.42
N GLU A 38 2.70 13.05 -3.60
CA GLU A 38 2.14 14.39 -3.77
C GLU A 38 0.80 14.54 -3.04
N SER A 39 -0.14 13.60 -3.26
CA SER A 39 -1.42 13.58 -2.56
C SER A 39 -1.24 13.47 -1.05
N ARG A 40 -0.32 12.63 -0.58
CA ARG A 40 0.03 12.50 0.84
C ARG A 40 0.56 13.81 1.43
N SER A 41 1.42 14.54 0.70
CA SER A 41 1.98 15.81 1.16
C SER A 41 0.92 16.90 1.27
N MET A 42 -0.17 16.79 0.52
CA MET A 42 -1.33 17.67 0.59
C MET A 42 -2.42 17.18 1.56
N GLY A 43 -2.07 16.24 2.45
CA GLY A 43 -3.01 15.69 3.44
C GLY A 43 -4.05 14.72 2.85
N GLY A 44 -3.75 14.08 1.72
CA GLY A 44 -4.66 13.17 1.03
C GLY A 44 -5.65 13.85 0.08
N VAL A 45 -5.44 15.11 -0.23
CA VAL A 45 -6.28 15.82 -1.22
C VAL A 45 -5.84 15.46 -2.62
N ALA A 46 -6.74 14.87 -3.40
CA ALA A 46 -6.50 14.40 -4.78
C ALA A 46 -7.62 14.82 -5.73
N VAL A 47 -8.18 16.02 -5.51
CA VAL A 47 -9.26 16.58 -6.33
C VAL A 47 -8.77 17.32 -7.56
N GLU A 48 -7.52 17.80 -7.55
CA GLU A 48 -6.95 18.55 -8.65
C GLU A 48 -6.68 17.63 -9.83
N GLN A 49 -7.05 18.10 -11.02
CA GLN A 49 -6.75 17.42 -12.28
C GLN A 49 -5.38 17.85 -12.77
N ASP A 50 -4.43 16.94 -12.76
CA ASP A 50 -3.09 17.16 -13.28
C ASP A 50 -2.94 16.54 -14.69
N SER A 51 -2.08 17.15 -15.48
CA SER A 51 -1.76 16.66 -16.83
C SER A 51 -0.51 15.78 -16.89
N ILE A 52 0.25 15.72 -15.81
CA ILE A 52 1.56 15.06 -15.73
C ILE A 52 1.58 14.01 -14.62
N HIS A 53 1.00 14.34 -13.45
CA HIS A 53 1.04 13.45 -12.29
C HIS A 53 -0.16 12.50 -12.29
N ILE A 54 0.11 11.24 -11.98
CA ILE A 54 -0.93 10.21 -11.89
C ILE A 54 -1.64 10.34 -10.54
N ASN A 55 -2.96 10.42 -10.59
CA ASN A 55 -3.78 10.33 -9.40
C ASN A 55 -4.29 8.89 -9.24
N LEU A 56 -3.88 8.23 -8.17
CA LEU A 56 -4.22 6.83 -7.88
C LEU A 56 -5.55 6.67 -7.13
N GLU A 57 -6.17 7.79 -6.73
CA GLU A 57 -7.39 7.77 -5.92
C GLU A 57 -8.65 7.77 -6.77
N ASN A 58 -8.61 8.45 -7.93
CA ASN A 58 -9.77 8.58 -8.81
C ASN A 58 -9.41 8.26 -10.27
N PRO A 59 -9.99 7.19 -10.86
CA PRO A 59 -9.67 6.77 -12.24
C PRO A 59 -10.11 7.79 -13.30
N ALA A 60 -11.05 8.69 -13.02
CA ALA A 60 -11.44 9.75 -13.95
C ALA A 60 -10.29 10.73 -14.26
N SER A 61 -9.28 10.81 -13.39
CA SER A 61 -8.11 11.66 -13.58
C SER A 61 -7.23 11.25 -14.76
N PHE A 62 -7.21 9.96 -15.11
CA PHE A 62 -6.39 9.45 -16.21
C PHE A 62 -6.74 10.11 -17.55
N ALA A 63 -8.01 10.52 -17.76
CA ALA A 63 -8.46 11.26 -18.95
C ALA A 63 -7.82 12.64 -19.11
N ASN A 64 -7.19 13.18 -18.08
CA ASN A 64 -6.59 14.50 -18.08
C ASN A 64 -5.09 14.49 -18.32
N LEU A 65 -4.47 13.31 -18.29
CA LEU A 65 -3.05 13.14 -18.61
C LEU A 65 -2.77 13.58 -20.05
N LYS A 66 -1.67 14.31 -20.24
CA LYS A 66 -1.17 14.76 -21.55
C LYS A 66 0.12 14.07 -21.94
N LEU A 67 0.86 13.57 -20.98
CA LEU A 67 2.13 12.88 -21.17
C LEU A 67 2.03 11.47 -20.58
N THR A 68 2.77 10.55 -21.21
CA THR A 68 3.02 9.24 -20.58
C THR A 68 3.76 9.48 -19.28
N SER A 69 3.19 9.02 -18.19
CA SER A 69 3.73 9.22 -16.86
C SER A 69 4.10 7.87 -16.25
N PHE A 70 5.28 7.81 -15.67
CA PHE A 70 5.75 6.69 -14.88
C PHE A 70 6.00 7.17 -13.45
N ALA A 71 5.30 6.62 -12.50
CA ALA A 71 5.39 7.04 -11.11
C ALA A 71 5.80 5.88 -10.21
N VAL A 72 6.79 6.12 -9.37
CA VAL A 72 7.23 5.20 -8.33
C VAL A 72 7.35 5.97 -7.02
N GLY A 73 6.83 5.41 -5.95
CA GLY A 73 6.93 5.99 -4.62
C GLY A 73 7.42 5.00 -3.59
N GLY A 74 8.13 5.48 -2.61
CA GLY A 74 8.62 4.68 -1.49
C GLY A 74 8.63 5.47 -0.20
N THR A 75 8.53 4.76 0.92
CA THR A 75 8.55 5.34 2.25
C THR A 75 9.68 4.73 3.09
N TYR A 76 10.41 5.61 3.76
CA TYR A 76 11.31 5.26 4.84
C TYR A 76 10.68 5.68 6.16
N LYS A 77 10.33 4.71 7.01
CA LYS A 77 9.62 4.95 8.28
C LYS A 77 10.46 4.47 9.46
N THR A 78 10.63 5.34 10.44
CA THR A 78 11.16 4.99 11.76
C THR A 78 10.05 5.05 12.79
N THR A 79 9.84 3.96 13.51
CA THR A 79 8.83 3.84 14.56
C THR A 79 9.52 3.64 15.90
N ASN A 80 9.21 4.48 16.87
CA ASN A 80 9.63 4.30 18.26
C ASN A 80 8.50 3.57 19.02
N LEU A 81 8.77 2.35 19.41
CA LEU A 81 7.87 1.53 20.22
C LEU A 81 8.21 1.75 21.68
N LYS A 82 7.21 2.11 22.49
CA LYS A 82 7.38 2.30 23.94
C LYS A 82 6.37 1.43 24.69
N ALA A 83 6.88 0.66 25.63
CA ALA A 83 6.11 -0.03 26.64
C ALA A 83 6.45 0.58 28.01
N SER A 84 5.77 0.16 29.07
CA SER A 84 5.96 0.70 30.43
C SER A 84 7.38 0.59 30.96
N SER A 85 8.14 -0.43 30.57
CA SER A 85 9.51 -0.72 31.04
C SER A 85 10.56 -0.80 29.95
N GLN A 86 10.17 -0.76 28.67
CA GLN A 86 11.08 -0.97 27.54
C GLN A 86 10.76 -0.04 26.38
N SER A 87 11.77 0.26 25.58
CA SER A 87 11.60 0.98 24.33
C SER A 87 12.42 0.33 23.23
N ALA A 88 11.86 0.29 22.00
CA ALA A 88 12.54 -0.22 20.83
C ALA A 88 12.35 0.74 19.65
N LYS A 89 13.33 0.75 18.74
CA LYS A 89 13.28 1.52 17.51
C LYS A 89 13.28 0.54 16.33
N ALA A 90 12.28 0.65 15.48
CA ALA A 90 12.18 -0.14 14.27
C ALA A 90 12.19 0.76 13.03
N THR A 91 12.93 0.35 12.01
CA THR A 91 13.06 1.08 10.75
C THR A 91 12.63 0.18 9.61
N ARG A 92 11.81 0.73 8.69
CA ARG A 92 11.32 0.02 7.50
C ARG A 92 11.42 0.91 6.28
N THR A 93 11.80 0.29 5.16
CA THR A 93 11.76 0.89 3.83
C THR A 93 10.77 0.10 2.99
N THR A 94 9.86 0.79 2.33
CA THR A 94 8.80 0.11 1.56
C THR A 94 8.59 0.79 0.22
N LEU A 95 8.24 -0.01 -0.80
CA LEU A 95 7.65 0.49 -2.02
C LEU A 95 6.19 0.84 -1.73
N ASP A 96 5.71 2.01 -2.13
CA ASP A 96 4.33 2.44 -1.89
C ASP A 96 3.46 2.28 -3.14
N TYR A 97 4.02 2.50 -4.32
CA TYR A 97 3.35 2.31 -5.60
C TYR A 97 4.32 2.26 -6.77
N LEU A 98 3.90 1.56 -7.80
CA LEU A 98 4.45 1.58 -9.14
C LEU A 98 3.29 1.77 -10.10
N ALA A 99 3.27 2.85 -10.86
CA ALA A 99 2.15 3.17 -11.74
C ALA A 99 2.58 3.76 -13.06
N VAL A 100 1.83 3.45 -14.11
CA VAL A 100 2.02 3.99 -15.45
C VAL A 100 0.70 4.60 -15.91
N GLY A 101 0.76 5.81 -16.46
CA GLY A 101 -0.35 6.50 -17.06
C GLY A 101 -0.08 6.78 -18.54
N LEU A 102 -1.04 6.45 -19.38
CA LEU A 102 -0.96 6.61 -20.84
C LEU A 102 -2.09 7.51 -21.34
N PRO A 103 -1.77 8.68 -21.94
CA PRO A 103 -2.75 9.53 -22.58
C PRO A 103 -3.15 8.98 -23.97
N LEU A 104 -4.42 8.80 -24.20
CA LEU A 104 -5.00 8.32 -25.46
C LEU A 104 -6.07 9.29 -26.02
N GLY A 105 -5.72 10.55 -26.13
CA GLY A 105 -6.62 11.60 -26.62
C GLY A 105 -7.70 11.95 -25.59
N LYS A 106 -8.95 11.53 -25.82
CA LYS A 106 -10.04 11.69 -24.85
C LYS A 106 -10.06 10.63 -23.78
N PHE A 107 -9.35 9.54 -23.99
CA PHE A 107 -9.14 8.47 -23.02
C PHE A 107 -7.80 8.61 -22.34
N GLY A 108 -7.71 8.07 -21.13
CA GLY A 108 -6.44 7.83 -20.44
C GLY A 108 -6.49 6.46 -19.79
N LEU A 109 -5.40 5.75 -19.86
CA LEU A 109 -5.22 4.47 -19.17
C LEU A 109 -4.28 4.66 -17.98
N GLY A 110 -4.59 3.97 -16.89
CA GLY A 110 -3.70 3.87 -15.73
C GLY A 110 -3.60 2.42 -15.29
N PHE A 111 -2.40 1.94 -15.03
CA PHE A 111 -2.18 0.60 -14.50
C PHE A 111 -0.97 0.58 -13.58
N GLY A 112 -0.93 -0.39 -12.69
CA GLY A 112 0.18 -0.48 -11.76
C GLY A 112 -0.03 -1.47 -10.62
N LEU A 113 0.88 -1.38 -9.65
CA LEU A 113 0.93 -2.19 -8.45
C LEU A 113 1.03 -1.29 -7.22
N ILE A 114 0.18 -1.55 -6.23
CA ILE A 114 0.13 -0.79 -4.98
C ILE A 114 0.07 -1.80 -3.82
N PRO A 115 1.04 -1.82 -2.90
CA PRO A 115 0.88 -2.52 -1.64
C PRO A 115 -0.33 -1.95 -0.87
N TYR A 116 -1.31 -2.80 -0.57
CA TYR A 116 -2.57 -2.39 0.05
C TYR A 116 -2.50 -2.44 1.57
N SER A 117 -1.93 -3.52 2.12
CA SER A 117 -1.73 -3.66 3.55
C SER A 117 -0.42 -4.38 3.87
N SER A 118 0.00 -4.34 5.12
CA SER A 118 1.20 -5.04 5.58
C SER A 118 0.99 -5.58 6.98
N VAL A 119 1.43 -6.80 7.19
CA VAL A 119 1.58 -7.44 8.49
C VAL A 119 3.06 -7.56 8.80
N GLY A 120 3.46 -7.23 10.03
CA GLY A 120 4.86 -7.33 10.45
C GLY A 120 4.94 -7.03 11.94
N TYR A 121 4.65 -8.01 12.79
CA TYR A 121 4.71 -7.86 14.22
C TYR A 121 5.52 -8.97 14.88
N LYS A 122 6.10 -8.63 16.01
CA LYS A 122 6.76 -9.56 16.91
C LYS A 122 6.40 -9.16 18.33
N ILE A 123 5.59 -10.00 18.97
CA ILE A 123 5.07 -9.76 20.32
C ILE A 123 5.55 -10.89 21.22
N GLU A 124 6.13 -10.54 22.34
CA GLU A 124 6.58 -11.51 23.34
C GLU A 124 5.93 -11.18 24.70
N SER A 125 5.37 -12.18 25.33
CA SER A 125 4.86 -12.14 26.70
C SER A 125 5.64 -13.17 27.49
N ILE A 126 6.63 -12.70 28.28
CA ILE A 126 7.52 -13.56 29.07
C ILE A 126 7.08 -13.47 30.53
N SER A 127 6.83 -14.62 31.15
CA SER A 127 6.58 -14.69 32.58
C SER A 127 7.90 -14.47 33.36
N ALA A 128 7.88 -13.52 34.30
CA ALA A 128 9.06 -13.15 35.07
C ALA A 128 9.45 -14.19 36.13
N ASP A 129 8.49 -15.00 36.58
CA ASP A 129 8.63 -15.92 37.72
C ASP A 129 8.39 -17.40 37.34
N ASN A 130 8.34 -17.70 36.06
CA ASN A 130 8.06 -19.05 35.54
C ASN A 130 6.76 -19.72 36.08
N THR A 131 5.81 -18.91 36.55
CA THR A 131 4.51 -19.40 37.05
C THR A 131 3.44 -19.44 35.97
N GLN A 132 3.61 -18.64 34.90
CA GLN A 132 2.69 -18.55 33.78
C GLN A 132 3.39 -18.94 32.47
N ASN A 133 2.61 -19.29 31.46
CA ASN A 133 3.13 -19.62 30.15
C ASN A 133 3.74 -18.39 29.48
N SER A 134 4.91 -18.56 28.89
CA SER A 134 5.52 -17.55 28.03
C SER A 134 5.04 -17.76 26.60
N ARG A 135 4.68 -16.67 25.92
CA ARG A 135 4.13 -16.70 24.56
C ARG A 135 4.89 -15.76 23.64
N ARG A 136 5.09 -16.21 22.40
CA ARG A 136 5.68 -15.41 21.33
C ARG A 136 4.77 -15.50 20.11
N PHE A 137 4.42 -14.33 19.58
CA PHE A 137 3.59 -14.19 18.39
C PHE A 137 4.36 -13.44 17.32
N ASN A 138 4.51 -14.04 16.15
CA ASN A 138 5.10 -13.39 14.98
C ASN A 138 4.08 -13.43 13.85
N GLY A 139 4.05 -12.38 13.05
CA GLY A 139 3.26 -12.37 11.83
C GLY A 139 3.94 -11.56 10.76
N ASP A 140 3.85 -12.02 9.53
CA ASP A 140 4.39 -11.35 8.36
C ASP A 140 3.48 -11.53 7.15
N GLY A 141 3.71 -10.69 6.12
CA GLY A 141 2.94 -10.71 4.90
C GLY A 141 2.17 -9.42 4.64
N GLY A 142 1.06 -9.55 3.90
CA GLY A 142 0.17 -8.44 3.54
C GLY A 142 -0.46 -8.63 2.17
N LEU A 143 -1.24 -7.63 1.77
CA LEU A 143 -1.93 -7.62 0.48
C LEU A 143 -1.31 -6.61 -0.47
N ASN A 144 -1.25 -6.99 -1.74
CA ASN A 144 -0.92 -6.14 -2.86
C ASN A 144 -2.16 -5.97 -3.74
N LYS A 145 -2.22 -4.88 -4.47
CA LYS A 145 -3.27 -4.57 -5.42
C LYS A 145 -2.65 -4.25 -6.77
N ALA A 146 -2.97 -5.04 -7.79
CA ALA A 146 -2.76 -4.68 -9.18
C ALA A 146 -4.03 -3.97 -9.69
N PHE A 147 -3.87 -2.84 -10.35
CA PHE A 147 -5.00 -2.09 -10.90
C PHE A 147 -4.84 -1.82 -12.38
N LEU A 148 -5.97 -1.77 -13.07
CA LEU A 148 -6.10 -1.30 -14.44
C LEU A 148 -7.33 -0.40 -14.52
N GLY A 149 -7.12 0.84 -14.93
CA GLY A 149 -8.20 1.83 -15.00
C GLY A 149 -8.21 2.59 -16.30
N VAL A 150 -9.38 3.08 -16.65
CA VAL A 150 -9.62 3.94 -17.81
C VAL A 150 -10.40 5.17 -17.37
N GLY A 151 -9.94 6.33 -17.84
CA GLY A 151 -10.63 7.59 -17.73
C GLY A 151 -11.12 8.04 -19.11
N TYR A 152 -12.26 8.69 -19.16
CA TYR A 152 -12.82 9.27 -20.38
C TYR A 152 -13.26 10.72 -20.16
N LYS A 153 -12.80 11.59 -21.04
CA LYS A 153 -13.14 13.03 -21.03
C LYS A 153 -14.40 13.27 -21.83
N ILE A 154 -15.52 13.43 -21.12
CA ILE A 154 -16.83 13.72 -21.73
C ILE A 154 -16.87 15.16 -22.27
N ALA A 155 -16.41 16.11 -21.46
CA ALA A 155 -16.33 17.52 -21.81
C ALA A 155 -15.00 18.10 -21.35
N SER A 156 -14.66 19.33 -21.77
CA SER A 156 -13.43 20.00 -21.37
C SER A 156 -13.27 20.16 -19.86
N ASN A 157 -14.37 20.13 -19.14
CA ASN A 157 -14.48 20.35 -17.71
C ASN A 157 -14.99 19.14 -16.93
N PHE A 158 -15.33 18.02 -17.59
CA PHE A 158 -15.90 16.85 -16.95
C PHE A 158 -15.32 15.54 -17.49
N SER A 159 -14.87 14.70 -16.60
CA SER A 159 -14.37 13.35 -16.89
C SER A 159 -14.97 12.31 -15.96
N ILE A 160 -15.09 11.10 -16.46
CA ILE A 160 -15.48 9.89 -15.71
C ILE A 160 -14.40 8.82 -15.87
N GLY A 161 -14.40 7.86 -15.01
CA GLY A 161 -13.48 6.74 -15.10
C GLY A 161 -13.90 5.56 -14.27
N ALA A 162 -13.32 4.42 -14.59
CA ALA A 162 -13.48 3.20 -13.82
C ALA A 162 -12.14 2.45 -13.76
N ASP A 163 -11.93 1.73 -12.70
CA ASP A 163 -10.82 0.80 -12.58
C ASP A 163 -11.27 -0.55 -12.02
N VAL A 164 -10.54 -1.59 -12.39
CA VAL A 164 -10.60 -2.92 -11.83
C VAL A 164 -9.34 -3.17 -11.04
N ASN A 165 -9.49 -3.71 -9.84
CA ASN A 165 -8.41 -4.00 -8.94
C ASN A 165 -8.41 -5.48 -8.60
N TYR A 166 -7.29 -6.14 -8.79
CA TYR A 166 -7.03 -7.48 -8.31
C TYR A 166 -6.18 -7.41 -7.05
N ASN A 167 -6.74 -7.79 -5.94
CA ASN A 167 -6.05 -7.87 -4.67
C ASN A 167 -5.54 -9.28 -4.47
N PHE A 168 -4.30 -9.42 -4.02
CA PHE A 168 -3.66 -10.71 -3.77
C PHE A 168 -2.60 -10.58 -2.69
N GLY A 169 -2.40 -11.65 -1.94
CA GLY A 169 -1.38 -11.66 -0.91
C GLY A 169 -1.48 -12.85 0.02
N LYS A 170 -0.53 -12.93 0.91
CA LYS A 170 -0.40 -14.00 1.89
C LYS A 170 -0.10 -13.40 3.26
N ILE A 171 -0.72 -13.95 4.29
CA ILE A 171 -0.45 -13.60 5.69
C ILE A 171 -0.09 -14.89 6.42
N GLU A 172 1.05 -14.86 7.08
CA GLU A 172 1.55 -15.96 7.88
C GLU A 172 1.65 -15.53 9.34
N THR A 173 1.19 -16.39 10.24
CA THR A 173 1.28 -16.16 11.68
C THR A 173 1.85 -17.38 12.37
N ASN A 174 2.80 -17.13 13.27
CA ASN A 174 3.42 -18.18 14.08
C ASN A 174 3.27 -17.83 15.54
N SER A 175 2.70 -18.76 16.31
CA SER A 175 2.49 -18.66 17.74
C SER A 175 3.27 -19.76 18.44
N LEU A 176 4.10 -19.38 19.41
CA LEU A 176 4.90 -20.30 20.23
C LEU A 176 4.48 -20.12 21.68
N GLU A 177 4.15 -21.21 22.35
CA GLU A 177 3.83 -21.23 23.77
C GLU A 177 4.78 -22.17 24.52
N PHE A 178 5.38 -21.65 25.56
CA PHE A 178 6.26 -22.40 26.47
C PHE A 178 5.58 -22.52 27.83
N ILE A 179 5.41 -23.76 28.28
CA ILE A 179 4.79 -24.08 29.58
C ILE A 179 5.94 -24.26 30.60
N PRO A 180 5.84 -23.67 31.79
CA PRO A 180 6.84 -23.84 32.84
C PRO A 180 7.08 -25.33 33.17
N ASN A 181 8.33 -25.71 33.42
CA ASN A 181 8.75 -27.07 33.76
C ASN A 181 8.51 -28.15 32.67
N ILE A 182 8.16 -27.77 31.45
CA ILE A 182 8.08 -28.67 30.31
C ILE A 182 9.14 -28.28 29.28
N THR A 183 9.93 -29.25 28.85
CA THR A 183 11.07 -29.03 27.92
C THR A 183 10.60 -28.76 26.49
N ALA A 184 9.35 -29.12 26.16
CA ALA A 184 8.74 -28.92 24.84
C ALA A 184 7.74 -27.76 24.86
N GLY A 185 7.76 -26.92 23.83
CA GLY A 185 6.76 -25.88 23.58
C GLY A 185 5.74 -26.32 22.54
N THR A 186 4.63 -25.63 22.49
CA THR A 186 3.61 -25.78 21.42
C THR A 186 3.85 -24.71 20.37
N SER A 187 3.89 -25.12 19.09
CA SER A 187 3.97 -24.21 17.95
C SER A 187 2.71 -24.34 17.10
N GLU A 188 2.13 -23.20 16.78
CA GLU A 188 0.98 -23.09 15.87
C GLU A 188 1.40 -22.19 14.70
N PHE A 189 1.24 -22.70 13.49
CA PHE A 189 1.50 -21.96 12.26
C PHE A 189 0.22 -21.87 11.44
N ASN A 190 -0.19 -20.64 11.14
CA ASN A 190 -1.35 -20.36 10.31
C ASN A 190 -0.89 -19.58 9.07
N SER A 191 -1.44 -19.96 7.92
CA SER A 191 -1.19 -19.28 6.65
C SER A 191 -2.51 -19.04 5.94
N ALA A 192 -2.76 -17.82 5.52
CA ALA A 192 -3.94 -17.41 4.78
C ALA A 192 -3.55 -16.78 3.45
N ASP A 193 -3.97 -17.40 2.36
CA ASP A 193 -3.88 -16.85 1.02
C ASP A 193 -5.15 -16.04 0.72
N LEU A 194 -4.97 -14.77 0.35
CA LEU A 194 -6.05 -13.82 0.14
C LEU A 194 -6.04 -13.36 -1.31
N SER A 195 -7.20 -13.44 -1.96
CA SER A 195 -7.39 -12.90 -3.29
C SER A 195 -8.80 -12.35 -3.48
N GLY A 196 -8.95 -11.33 -4.33
CA GLY A 196 -10.26 -10.76 -4.59
C GLY A 196 -10.19 -9.66 -5.65
N VAL A 197 -11.34 -9.41 -6.27
CA VAL A 197 -11.51 -8.36 -7.28
C VAL A 197 -12.47 -7.31 -6.75
N ASN A 198 -12.13 -6.05 -6.94
CA ASN A 198 -13.04 -4.93 -6.70
C ASN A 198 -12.95 -3.90 -7.83
N PHE A 199 -13.99 -3.09 -7.94
CA PHE A 199 -14.13 -2.05 -8.95
C PHE A 199 -14.27 -0.70 -8.26
N ASN A 200 -13.70 0.35 -8.87
CA ASN A 200 -13.99 1.72 -8.49
C ASN A 200 -14.53 2.48 -9.70
N VAL A 201 -15.40 3.42 -9.44
CA VAL A 201 -15.92 4.35 -10.43
C VAL A 201 -15.69 5.76 -9.92
N GLY A 202 -15.26 6.65 -10.78
CA GLY A 202 -14.96 8.01 -10.39
C GLY A 202 -15.46 9.05 -11.39
N MET A 203 -15.66 10.24 -10.89
CA MET A 203 -15.96 11.43 -11.69
C MET A 203 -15.17 12.62 -11.18
N MET A 204 -14.80 13.51 -12.10
CA MET A 204 -14.11 14.76 -11.80
C MET A 204 -14.71 15.89 -12.60
N TYR A 205 -14.91 17.03 -11.93
CA TYR A 205 -15.41 18.24 -12.53
C TYR A 205 -14.52 19.41 -12.18
N GLN A 206 -14.18 20.25 -13.17
CA GLN A 206 -13.45 21.48 -12.97
C GLN A 206 -14.11 22.64 -13.70
N THR A 207 -14.13 23.81 -13.10
CA THR A 207 -14.62 25.03 -13.73
C THR A 207 -13.89 26.27 -13.25
N LYS A 208 -13.84 27.29 -14.10
CA LYS A 208 -13.34 28.60 -13.71
C LYS A 208 -14.51 29.42 -13.15
N ILE A 209 -14.38 29.83 -11.89
CA ILE A 209 -15.33 30.75 -11.26
C ILE A 209 -15.03 32.18 -11.74
N ASN A 210 -13.76 32.54 -11.79
CA ASN A 210 -13.30 33.82 -12.31
C ASN A 210 -11.88 33.70 -12.88
N LYS A 211 -11.27 34.79 -13.34
CA LYS A 211 -9.91 34.79 -13.95
C LYS A 211 -8.81 34.24 -13.07
N LYS A 212 -9.00 34.24 -11.74
CA LYS A 212 -7.97 33.82 -10.76
C LYS A 212 -8.36 32.58 -9.97
N THR A 213 -9.61 32.13 -10.01
CA THR A 213 -10.11 31.05 -9.17
C THR A 213 -10.65 29.91 -10.00
N MET A 214 -10.17 28.73 -9.78
CA MET A 214 -10.70 27.46 -10.31
C MET A 214 -11.39 26.69 -9.19
N PHE A 215 -12.46 26.02 -9.56
CA PHE A 215 -13.17 25.08 -8.69
C PHE A 215 -12.93 23.66 -9.20
N PHE A 216 -12.58 22.78 -8.28
CA PHE A 216 -12.42 21.35 -8.53
C PHE A 216 -13.36 20.56 -7.64
N SER A 217 -13.96 19.52 -8.19
CA SER A 217 -14.78 18.55 -7.46
C SER A 217 -14.47 17.15 -7.96
N SER A 218 -14.40 16.22 -7.05
CA SER A 218 -14.08 14.83 -7.34
C SER A 218 -14.95 13.93 -6.46
N MET A 219 -15.44 12.84 -7.07
CA MET A 219 -16.20 11.80 -6.39
C MET A 219 -15.72 10.45 -6.89
N ASN A 220 -15.53 9.51 -5.98
CA ASN A 220 -15.21 8.11 -6.30
C ASN A 220 -15.93 7.17 -5.35
N TYR A 221 -16.25 5.99 -5.88
CA TYR A 221 -16.92 4.91 -5.16
C TYR A 221 -16.27 3.57 -5.50
#